data_03701d7f26038701c4cae3d27eb9f0eb
#
_entry.id   03701d7f26038701c4cae3d27eb9f0eb
#
_cell.length_a   1.000
_cell.length_b   1.000
_cell.length_c   1.000
_cell.angle_alpha   90.00
_cell.angle_beta   90.00
_cell.angle_gamma   90.00
#
_symmetry.space_group_name_H-M   'P 1'
#
loop_
_entity.id
_entity.type
_entity.pdbx_description
1 polymer ?
#
loop_
_entity_poly.entity_id
_entity_poly.type
_entity_poly.pdbx_seq_one_letter_code
_entity_poly.pdbx_strand_id
1 'polypeptide(L)'
;MPEIKPLSPEIKKRVLQMQQNELTEYHIYTKVAGFVKNPENKATLLKIANEEHRHYQIWETFTKEKVQPIQWKVWWYTFLSVIFGYTFALKLMEGNEGDAAYNYEDIAAEIPQAQKIAEDEERHEQKLLAILDEERLQYVGSMVLGLNDALVELTGTLAGLTLALQNTKLIALSGLITGVSATLSMASSEFLSARSEGREDAFKSCVYTGIAYCITVALLVLPYLVFDDEHYLHALGTMLVTVVLIILVFTYYLSLIHISEPTRPRLI
;
A
#
# COMPACT_ATOMS: atom_id res chain seq x y z
N MET A 1 44.82 5.06 -7.33
CA MET A 1 43.41 4.80 -7.65
C MET A 1 43.34 4.64 -9.16
N PRO A 2 42.73 3.63 -9.73
CA PRO A 2 42.56 3.54 -11.16
C PRO A 2 41.80 4.79 -11.65
N GLU A 3 42.27 5.39 -12.73
CA GLU A 3 41.63 6.55 -13.33
C GLU A 3 40.24 6.11 -13.86
N ILE A 4 39.18 6.62 -13.25
CA ILE A 4 37.81 6.35 -13.69
C ILE A 4 37.62 7.04 -15.04
N LYS A 5 37.49 6.26 -16.12
CA LYS A 5 37.18 6.80 -17.45
C LYS A 5 35.87 7.64 -17.39
N PRO A 6 35.79 8.75 -18.11
CA PRO A 6 34.56 9.50 -18.19
C PRO A 6 33.47 8.63 -18.83
N LEU A 7 32.29 8.58 -18.17
CA LEU A 7 31.13 7.86 -18.67
C LEU A 7 30.63 8.48 -20.00
N SER A 8 30.08 7.64 -20.87
CA SER A 8 29.34 8.14 -22.03
C SER A 8 28.15 9.01 -21.57
N PRO A 9 27.76 10.05 -22.33
CA PRO A 9 26.68 10.96 -21.91
C PRO A 9 25.36 10.24 -21.61
N GLU A 10 25.06 9.18 -22.34
CA GLU A 10 23.85 8.37 -22.19
C GLU A 10 23.91 7.56 -20.87
N ILE A 11 24.98 6.84 -20.63
CA ILE A 11 25.19 6.07 -19.39
C ILE A 11 25.25 7.02 -18.20
N LYS A 12 25.91 8.17 -18.30
CA LYS A 12 25.94 9.16 -17.21
C LYS A 12 24.55 9.62 -16.80
N LYS A 13 23.65 9.89 -17.78
CA LYS A 13 22.27 10.29 -17.50
C LYS A 13 21.51 9.18 -16.77
N ARG A 14 21.66 7.92 -17.19
CA ARG A 14 21.01 6.77 -16.55
C ARG A 14 21.54 6.57 -15.14
N VAL A 15 22.85 6.63 -14.94
CA VAL A 15 23.48 6.47 -13.63
C VAL A 15 23.07 7.59 -12.65
N LEU A 16 22.92 8.84 -13.13
CA LEU A 16 22.39 9.93 -12.30
C LEU A 16 20.96 9.67 -11.85
N GLN A 17 20.15 9.05 -12.68
CA GLN A 17 18.78 8.69 -12.37
C GLN A 17 18.73 7.56 -11.32
N MET A 18 19.58 6.52 -11.48
CA MET A 18 19.75 5.46 -10.49
C MET A 18 20.25 6.03 -9.16
N GLN A 19 21.30 6.84 -9.19
CA GLN A 19 21.83 7.52 -8.00
C GLN A 19 20.75 8.31 -7.24
N GLN A 20 19.84 8.97 -7.95
CA GLN A 20 18.74 9.70 -7.35
C GLN A 20 17.69 8.76 -6.74
N ASN A 21 17.40 7.63 -7.38
CA ASN A 21 16.49 6.63 -6.86
C ASN A 21 17.04 6.04 -5.56
N GLU A 22 18.28 5.54 -5.54
CA GLU A 22 18.93 4.98 -4.34
C GLU A 22 18.86 5.94 -3.12
N LEU A 23 19.16 7.23 -3.37
CA LEU A 23 19.05 8.23 -2.29
C LEU A 23 17.61 8.42 -1.84
N THR A 24 16.65 8.33 -2.74
CA THR A 24 15.23 8.45 -2.44
C THR A 24 14.76 7.27 -1.59
N GLU A 25 15.14 6.05 -1.98
CA GLU A 25 14.83 4.81 -1.29
C GLU A 25 15.45 4.74 0.09
N TYR A 26 16.73 5.12 0.23
CA TYR A 26 17.35 5.30 1.54
C TYR A 26 16.50 6.13 2.50
N HIS A 27 15.95 7.24 2.01
CA HIS A 27 15.09 8.11 2.83
C HIS A 27 13.73 7.47 3.12
N ILE A 28 13.15 6.74 2.18
CA ILE A 28 11.88 6.03 2.35
C ILE A 28 12.05 4.92 3.40
N TYR A 29 13.01 4.00 3.21
CA TYR A 29 13.28 2.91 4.14
C TYR A 29 13.58 3.39 5.55
N THR A 30 14.39 4.45 5.68
CA THR A 30 14.74 5.04 6.99
C THR A 30 13.50 5.59 7.69
N LYS A 31 12.63 6.32 6.98
CA LYS A 31 11.39 6.86 7.55
C LYS A 31 10.41 5.77 7.91
N VAL A 32 10.21 4.80 7.02
CA VAL A 32 9.30 3.67 7.25
C VAL A 32 9.76 2.86 8.45
N ALA A 33 11.05 2.56 8.57
CA ALA A 33 11.62 1.86 9.73
C ALA A 33 11.33 2.57 11.07
N GLY A 34 11.13 3.90 11.05
CA GLY A 34 10.73 4.67 12.22
C GLY A 34 9.35 4.31 12.77
N PHE A 35 8.43 3.80 11.95
CA PHE A 35 7.07 3.42 12.33
C PHE A 35 6.92 1.91 12.61
N VAL A 36 7.91 1.10 12.22
CA VAL A 36 7.87 -0.36 12.38
C VAL A 36 8.11 -0.73 13.84
N LYS A 37 7.16 -1.46 14.44
CA LYS A 37 7.23 -1.89 15.84
C LYS A 37 8.03 -3.18 16.03
N ASN A 38 7.94 -4.10 15.08
CA ASN A 38 8.71 -5.36 15.11
C ASN A 38 10.20 -5.05 14.98
N PRO A 39 11.04 -5.42 15.99
CA PRO A 39 12.46 -5.08 15.99
C PRO A 39 13.25 -5.73 14.85
N GLU A 40 12.88 -6.94 14.43
CA GLU A 40 13.54 -7.69 13.38
C GLU A 40 13.26 -7.05 12.00
N ASN A 41 11.99 -6.75 11.73
CA ASN A 41 11.59 -6.05 10.51
C ASN A 41 12.22 -4.66 10.43
N LYS A 42 12.23 -3.93 11.55
CA LYS A 42 12.92 -2.65 11.64
C LYS A 42 14.41 -2.75 11.33
N ALA A 43 15.09 -3.73 11.91
CA ALA A 43 16.52 -3.96 11.67
C ALA A 43 16.79 -4.30 10.20
N THR A 44 15.93 -5.11 9.59
CA THR A 44 16.03 -5.46 8.17
C THR A 44 15.86 -4.23 7.27
N LEU A 45 14.84 -3.41 7.51
CA LEU A 45 14.62 -2.17 6.73
C LEU A 45 15.78 -1.18 6.87
N LEU A 46 16.32 -1.01 8.07
CA LEU A 46 17.50 -0.16 8.27
C LEU A 46 18.74 -0.72 7.60
N LYS A 47 18.88 -2.05 7.50
CA LYS A 47 19.97 -2.68 6.77
C LYS A 47 19.85 -2.41 5.27
N ILE A 48 18.66 -2.59 4.68
CA ILE A 48 18.39 -2.25 3.28
C ILE A 48 18.70 -0.76 3.06
N ALA A 49 18.15 0.14 3.87
CA ALA A 49 18.43 1.57 3.77
C ALA A 49 19.93 1.90 3.72
N ASN A 50 20.74 1.25 4.56
CA ASN A 50 22.19 1.46 4.55
C ASN A 50 22.86 0.88 3.29
N GLU A 51 22.32 -0.19 2.72
CA GLU A 51 22.78 -0.78 1.46
C GLU A 51 22.47 0.19 0.30
N GLU A 52 21.25 0.79 0.22
CA GLU A 52 20.87 1.83 -0.75
C GLU A 52 21.77 3.07 -0.65
N HIS A 53 22.04 3.53 0.57
CA HIS A 53 22.95 4.67 0.75
C HIS A 53 24.36 4.36 0.24
N ARG A 54 24.81 3.11 0.34
CA ARG A 54 26.09 2.67 -0.19
C ARG A 54 26.08 2.59 -1.72
N HIS A 55 24.98 2.13 -2.32
CA HIS A 55 24.79 2.15 -3.78
C HIS A 55 24.84 3.60 -4.30
N TYR A 56 24.12 4.52 -3.65
CA TYR A 56 24.22 5.95 -3.93
C TYR A 56 25.67 6.44 -3.95
N GLN A 57 26.47 6.11 -2.91
CA GLN A 57 27.87 6.51 -2.82
C GLN A 57 28.73 5.91 -3.94
N ILE A 58 28.46 4.66 -4.33
CA ILE A 58 29.15 4.04 -5.47
C ILE A 58 28.85 4.83 -6.74
N TRP A 59 27.59 5.12 -7.04
CA TRP A 59 27.21 5.90 -8.22
C TRP A 59 27.81 7.31 -8.19
N GLU A 60 27.85 7.97 -7.03
CA GLU A 60 28.48 9.31 -6.87
C GLU A 60 29.97 9.30 -7.25
N THR A 61 30.70 8.19 -7.00
CA THR A 61 32.11 8.10 -7.40
C THR A 61 32.32 8.16 -8.91
N PHE A 62 31.33 7.70 -9.69
CA PHE A 62 31.37 7.69 -11.15
C PHE A 62 30.78 8.97 -11.77
N THR A 63 29.65 9.44 -11.26
CA THR A 63 28.98 10.65 -11.76
C THR A 63 29.71 11.92 -11.37
N LYS A 64 30.38 11.90 -10.21
CA LYS A 64 31.01 13.08 -9.55
C LYS A 64 30.01 14.22 -9.31
N GLU A 65 28.73 13.90 -9.24
CA GLU A 65 27.65 14.85 -9.01
C GLU A 65 26.84 14.45 -7.77
N LYS A 66 26.36 15.45 -7.01
CA LYS A 66 25.45 15.23 -5.90
C LYS A 66 24.02 15.43 -6.37
N VAL A 67 23.14 14.47 -6.06
CA VAL A 67 21.72 14.56 -6.36
C VAL A 67 20.92 14.77 -5.08
N GLN A 68 19.69 15.23 -5.21
CA GLN A 68 18.74 15.34 -4.10
C GLN A 68 17.67 14.26 -4.23
N PRO A 69 17.17 13.72 -3.11
CA PRO A 69 16.11 12.73 -3.15
C PRO A 69 14.80 13.34 -3.69
N ILE A 70 13.99 12.54 -4.33
CA ILE A 70 12.67 12.94 -4.85
C ILE A 70 11.69 13.05 -3.67
N GLN A 71 11.60 14.23 -3.07
CA GLN A 71 10.86 14.49 -1.83
C GLN A 71 9.39 14.08 -1.88
N TRP A 72 8.71 14.27 -3.03
CA TRP A 72 7.31 13.88 -3.15
C TRP A 72 7.12 12.35 -3.08
N LYS A 73 8.07 11.55 -3.67
CA LYS A 73 8.08 10.08 -3.55
C LYS A 73 8.29 9.67 -2.08
N VAL A 74 9.27 10.29 -1.40
CA VAL A 74 9.54 10.04 0.03
C VAL A 74 8.28 10.28 0.87
N TRP A 75 7.60 11.41 0.64
CA TRP A 75 6.36 11.72 1.35
C TRP A 75 5.24 10.72 0.99
N TRP A 76 5.07 10.42 -0.29
CA TRP A 76 4.01 9.55 -0.79
C TRP A 76 4.11 8.12 -0.24
N TYR A 77 5.27 7.48 -0.36
CA TYR A 77 5.46 6.12 0.15
C TYR A 77 5.44 6.07 1.68
N THR A 78 5.91 7.11 2.37
CA THR A 78 5.75 7.23 3.82
C THR A 78 4.28 7.34 4.20
N PHE A 79 3.48 8.13 3.50
CA PHE A 79 2.04 8.25 3.70
C PHE A 79 1.33 6.92 3.46
N LEU A 80 1.63 6.25 2.34
CA LEU A 80 1.06 4.93 2.03
C LEU A 80 1.41 3.90 3.12
N SER A 81 2.62 3.93 3.65
CA SER A 81 3.03 2.99 4.71
C SER A 81 2.26 3.20 6.03
N VAL A 82 1.83 4.41 6.32
CA VAL A 82 0.98 4.71 7.48
C VAL A 82 -0.46 4.25 7.26
N ILE A 83 -1.02 4.47 6.07
CA ILE A 83 -2.43 4.15 5.76
C ILE A 83 -2.62 2.67 5.47
N PHE A 84 -1.86 2.11 4.54
CA PHE A 84 -2.04 0.76 4.01
C PHE A 84 -1.07 -0.28 4.59
N GLY A 85 -0.12 0.16 5.42
CA GLY A 85 0.94 -0.67 5.97
C GLY A 85 2.25 -0.58 5.17
N TYR A 86 3.35 -0.83 5.87
CA TYR A 86 4.67 -0.69 5.26
C TYR A 86 4.94 -1.78 4.20
N THR A 87 4.42 -2.98 4.40
CA THR A 87 4.56 -4.08 3.42
C THR A 87 3.95 -3.70 2.08
N PHE A 88 2.74 -3.14 2.07
CA PHE A 88 2.09 -2.66 0.85
C PHE A 88 2.89 -1.55 0.18
N ALA A 89 3.28 -0.53 0.93
CA ALA A 89 3.97 0.64 0.39
C ALA A 89 5.31 0.29 -0.24
N LEU A 90 6.08 -0.61 0.41
CA LEU A 90 7.38 -1.02 -0.09
C LEU A 90 7.27 -1.94 -1.31
N LYS A 91 6.32 -2.89 -1.32
CA LYS A 91 6.07 -3.70 -2.52
C LYS A 91 5.60 -2.88 -3.72
N LEU A 92 4.77 -1.87 -3.48
CA LEU A 92 4.35 -0.94 -4.54
C LEU A 92 5.54 -0.14 -5.09
N MET A 93 6.50 0.22 -4.23
CA MET A 93 7.72 0.91 -4.63
C MET A 93 8.58 0.03 -5.53
N GLU A 94 8.92 -1.17 -5.06
CA GLU A 94 9.73 -2.15 -5.80
C GLU A 94 9.08 -2.57 -7.13
N GLY A 95 7.77 -2.83 -7.13
CA GLY A 95 7.05 -3.19 -8.35
C GLY A 95 7.09 -2.12 -9.43
N ASN A 96 7.08 -0.85 -9.05
CA ASN A 96 7.19 0.26 -10.01
C ASN A 96 8.61 0.44 -10.56
N GLU A 97 9.61 -0.13 -9.92
CA GLU A 97 11.02 -0.08 -10.36
C GLU A 97 11.38 -1.24 -11.27
N GLY A 98 10.76 -2.40 -11.07
CA GLY A 98 10.89 -3.57 -11.94
C GLY A 98 10.46 -3.31 -13.40
N ASP A 99 9.49 -2.44 -13.61
CA ASP A 99 9.08 -2.01 -14.96
C ASP A 99 10.10 -1.08 -15.63
N ALA A 100 10.94 -0.40 -14.86
CA ALA A 100 12.07 0.39 -15.33
C ALA A 100 13.35 -0.48 -15.38
N ALA A 101 13.25 -1.72 -15.88
CA ALA A 101 14.37 -2.67 -15.97
C ALA A 101 15.61 -1.95 -16.52
N TYR A 102 16.40 -1.39 -15.63
CA TYR A 102 17.69 -0.82 -15.96
C TYR A 102 18.51 -1.98 -16.55
N ASN A 103 18.86 -1.84 -17.82
CA ASN A 103 19.75 -2.82 -18.42
C ASN A 103 21.13 -2.66 -17.77
N TYR A 104 21.29 -3.31 -16.61
CA TYR A 104 22.55 -3.30 -15.85
C TYR A 104 23.71 -3.83 -16.67
N GLU A 105 23.45 -4.67 -17.69
CA GLU A 105 24.48 -5.21 -18.58
C GLU A 105 25.20 -4.10 -19.35
N ASP A 106 24.46 -3.13 -19.91
CA ASP A 106 25.05 -1.98 -20.62
C ASP A 106 25.86 -1.10 -19.68
N ILE A 107 25.37 -0.91 -18.45
CA ILE A 107 26.05 -0.09 -17.44
C ILE A 107 27.29 -0.82 -16.91
N ALA A 108 27.21 -2.14 -16.72
CA ALA A 108 28.31 -2.96 -16.23
C ALA A 108 29.52 -2.96 -17.17
N ALA A 109 29.30 -2.70 -18.47
CA ALA A 109 30.40 -2.54 -19.46
C ALA A 109 31.28 -1.32 -19.14
N GLU A 110 30.72 -0.24 -18.61
CA GLU A 110 31.47 0.95 -18.20
C GLU A 110 31.74 0.99 -16.68
N ILE A 111 30.84 0.39 -15.86
CA ILE A 111 30.89 0.36 -14.40
C ILE A 111 30.73 -1.09 -13.91
N PRO A 112 31.81 -1.84 -13.70
CA PRO A 112 31.74 -3.25 -13.26
C PRO A 112 30.98 -3.46 -11.95
N GLN A 113 30.93 -2.44 -11.07
CA GLN A 113 30.20 -2.49 -9.80
C GLN A 113 28.68 -2.57 -9.98
N ALA A 114 28.16 -2.19 -11.14
CA ALA A 114 26.72 -2.25 -11.44
C ALA A 114 26.14 -3.66 -11.31
N GLN A 115 26.89 -4.68 -11.71
CA GLN A 115 26.45 -6.07 -11.57
C GLN A 115 26.24 -6.46 -10.10
N LYS A 116 27.17 -6.03 -9.21
CA LYS A 116 27.02 -6.31 -7.78
C LYS A 116 25.83 -5.58 -7.17
N ILE A 117 25.55 -4.35 -7.62
CA ILE A 117 24.36 -3.62 -7.18
C ILE A 117 23.10 -4.37 -7.62
N ALA A 118 23.03 -4.84 -8.86
CA ALA A 118 21.89 -5.64 -9.34
C ALA A 118 21.65 -6.92 -8.49
N GLU A 119 22.72 -7.62 -8.10
CA GLU A 119 22.64 -8.77 -7.20
C GLU A 119 22.17 -8.38 -5.78
N ASP A 120 22.58 -7.20 -5.30
CA ASP A 120 22.13 -6.66 -4.01
C ASP A 120 20.64 -6.31 -4.08
N GLU A 121 20.12 -5.71 -5.18
CA GLU A 121 18.70 -5.41 -5.40
C GLU A 121 17.81 -6.66 -5.38
N GLU A 122 18.19 -7.71 -6.12
CA GLU A 122 17.46 -8.98 -6.09
C GLU A 122 17.39 -9.56 -4.66
N ARG A 123 18.46 -9.41 -3.89
CA ARG A 123 18.48 -9.82 -2.49
C ARG A 123 17.61 -8.93 -1.59
N HIS A 124 17.47 -7.63 -1.91
CA HIS A 124 16.57 -6.73 -1.19
C HIS A 124 15.12 -7.14 -1.40
N GLU A 125 14.72 -7.41 -2.64
CA GLU A 125 13.40 -7.92 -2.96
C GLU A 125 13.07 -9.19 -2.16
N GLN A 126 13.97 -10.17 -2.13
CA GLN A 126 13.79 -11.40 -1.35
C GLN A 126 13.64 -11.13 0.15
N LYS A 127 14.42 -10.19 0.72
CA LYS A 127 14.28 -9.81 2.13
C LYS A 127 12.98 -9.11 2.42
N LEU A 128 12.52 -8.24 1.51
CA LEU A 128 11.23 -7.57 1.64
C LEU A 128 10.06 -8.55 1.57
N LEU A 129 10.16 -9.59 0.74
CA LEU A 129 9.21 -10.70 0.70
C LEU A 129 9.14 -11.44 2.06
N ALA A 130 10.25 -11.52 2.78
CA ALA A 130 10.31 -12.17 4.10
C ALA A 130 9.74 -11.30 5.24
N ILE A 131 9.60 -9.98 5.07
CA ILE A 131 9.02 -9.05 6.06
C ILE A 131 7.46 -9.12 6.03
N LEU A 132 6.88 -10.26 5.74
CA LEU A 132 5.43 -10.44 5.65
C LEU A 132 4.70 -10.43 7.01
N ASP A 133 5.43 -10.43 8.12
CA ASP A 133 4.87 -10.45 9.48
C ASP A 133 4.50 -9.02 9.95
N GLU A 134 3.65 -8.35 9.15
CA GLU A 134 3.01 -7.12 9.58
C GLU A 134 1.69 -7.46 10.27
N GLU A 135 1.51 -6.96 11.50
CA GLU A 135 0.31 -7.20 12.32
C GLU A 135 -1.00 -6.96 11.53
N ARG A 136 -1.01 -5.95 10.66
CA ARG A 136 -2.20 -5.62 9.85
C ARG A 136 -2.59 -6.72 8.86
N LEU A 137 -1.61 -7.45 8.32
CA LEU A 137 -1.88 -8.51 7.34
C LEU A 137 -2.64 -9.69 7.96
N GLN A 138 -2.48 -9.92 9.26
CA GLN A 138 -3.19 -10.96 10.00
C GLN A 138 -4.71 -10.68 10.05
N TYR A 139 -5.10 -9.40 9.95
CA TYR A 139 -6.51 -8.97 10.03
C TYR A 139 -7.13 -8.65 8.66
N VAL A 140 -6.40 -8.83 7.56
CA VAL A 140 -6.90 -8.52 6.21
C VAL A 140 -8.16 -9.30 5.90
N GLY A 141 -8.23 -10.58 6.28
CA GLY A 141 -9.43 -11.40 6.08
C GLY A 141 -10.67 -10.81 6.76
N SER A 142 -10.53 -10.39 8.03
CA SER A 142 -11.62 -9.75 8.78
C SER A 142 -12.00 -8.38 8.21
N MET A 143 -11.02 -7.61 7.73
CA MET A 143 -11.28 -6.34 7.03
C MET A 143 -12.03 -6.54 5.73
N VAL A 144 -11.66 -7.57 4.93
CA VAL A 144 -12.35 -7.94 3.68
C VAL A 144 -13.80 -8.27 3.95
N LEU A 145 -14.05 -9.07 4.97
CA LEU A 145 -15.40 -9.47 5.36
C LEU A 145 -16.25 -8.26 5.72
N GLY A 146 -15.74 -7.37 6.58
CA GLY A 146 -16.45 -6.15 6.97
C GLY A 146 -16.69 -5.21 5.81
N LEU A 147 -15.70 -5.02 4.92
CA LEU A 147 -15.81 -4.17 3.75
C LEU A 147 -16.85 -4.70 2.76
N ASN A 148 -16.82 -6.01 2.44
CA ASN A 148 -17.77 -6.63 1.53
C ASN A 148 -19.21 -6.51 2.03
N ASP A 149 -19.43 -6.79 3.29
CA ASP A 149 -20.76 -6.70 3.91
C ASP A 149 -21.29 -5.26 3.82
N ALA A 150 -20.47 -4.26 4.18
CA ALA A 150 -20.82 -2.85 4.06
C ALA A 150 -21.16 -2.45 2.61
N LEU A 151 -20.37 -2.92 1.62
CA LEU A 151 -20.60 -2.61 0.21
C LEU A 151 -21.94 -3.18 -0.26
N VAL A 152 -22.27 -4.42 0.07
CA VAL A 152 -23.51 -5.08 -0.38
C VAL A 152 -24.73 -4.47 0.32
N GLU A 153 -24.70 -4.41 1.65
CA GLU A 153 -25.85 -3.96 2.45
C GLU A 153 -26.17 -2.49 2.18
N LEU A 154 -25.19 -1.61 2.28
CA LEU A 154 -25.43 -0.17 2.13
C LEU A 154 -25.70 0.23 0.69
N THR A 155 -25.08 -0.41 -0.30
CA THR A 155 -25.38 -0.11 -1.69
C THR A 155 -26.84 -0.40 -2.00
N GLY A 156 -27.34 -1.56 -1.56
CA GLY A 156 -28.75 -1.91 -1.73
C GLY A 156 -29.70 -0.97 -1.00
N THR A 157 -29.37 -0.68 0.27
CA THR A 157 -30.17 0.23 1.12
C THR A 157 -30.21 1.64 0.56
N LEU A 158 -29.04 2.24 0.25
CA LEU A 158 -28.96 3.60 -0.28
C LEU A 158 -29.59 3.73 -1.66
N ALA A 159 -29.42 2.75 -2.54
CA ALA A 159 -30.06 2.74 -3.86
C ALA A 159 -31.59 2.66 -3.73
N GLY A 160 -32.10 1.78 -2.88
CA GLY A 160 -33.53 1.65 -2.60
C GLY A 160 -34.15 2.94 -2.03
N LEU A 161 -33.47 3.54 -1.03
CA LEU A 161 -33.90 4.79 -0.42
C LEU A 161 -33.83 5.97 -1.41
N THR A 162 -32.85 5.98 -2.30
CA THR A 162 -32.70 7.03 -3.33
C THR A 162 -33.92 7.05 -4.25
N LEU A 163 -34.33 5.89 -4.73
CA LEU A 163 -35.49 5.79 -5.62
C LEU A 163 -36.83 6.05 -4.90
N ALA A 164 -36.89 5.74 -3.59
CA ALA A 164 -38.12 5.88 -2.81
C ALA A 164 -38.29 7.29 -2.25
N LEU A 165 -37.24 7.94 -1.72
CA LEU A 165 -37.36 9.20 -0.97
C LEU A 165 -37.00 10.42 -1.79
N GLN A 166 -36.07 10.32 -2.75
CA GLN A 166 -35.60 11.43 -3.59
C GLN A 166 -35.14 12.66 -2.79
N ASN A 167 -34.76 12.45 -1.53
CA ASN A 167 -34.28 13.47 -0.61
C ASN A 167 -32.94 13.07 -0.05
N THR A 168 -31.87 13.75 -0.48
CA THR A 168 -30.48 13.38 -0.19
C THR A 168 -30.17 13.40 1.31
N LYS A 169 -30.73 14.35 2.04
CA LYS A 169 -30.51 14.47 3.49
C LYS A 169 -31.14 13.33 4.27
N LEU A 170 -32.35 12.93 3.92
CA LEU A 170 -33.02 11.78 4.55
C LEU A 170 -32.33 10.47 4.20
N ILE A 171 -31.86 10.33 2.94
CA ILE A 171 -31.08 9.17 2.52
C ILE A 171 -29.76 9.10 3.29
N ALA A 172 -29.02 10.21 3.38
CA ALA A 172 -27.77 10.27 4.15
C ALA A 172 -28.00 9.93 5.63
N LEU A 173 -29.01 10.50 6.27
CA LEU A 173 -29.34 10.22 7.67
C LEU A 173 -29.68 8.75 7.88
N SER A 174 -30.52 8.17 7.03
CA SER A 174 -30.89 6.76 7.10
C SER A 174 -29.67 5.86 6.88
N GLY A 175 -28.84 6.17 5.89
CA GLY A 175 -27.59 5.47 5.62
C GLY A 175 -26.61 5.53 6.79
N LEU A 176 -26.46 6.67 7.46
CA LEU A 176 -25.63 6.81 8.65
C LEU A 176 -26.16 5.98 9.82
N ILE A 177 -27.47 6.01 10.10
CA ILE A 177 -28.06 5.24 11.17
C ILE A 177 -27.88 3.75 10.93
N THR A 178 -28.21 3.27 9.73
CA THR A 178 -28.02 1.89 9.32
C THR A 178 -26.52 1.50 9.39
N GLY A 179 -25.66 2.33 8.84
CA GLY A 179 -24.23 2.07 8.79
C GLY A 179 -23.57 1.99 10.18
N VAL A 180 -23.94 2.87 11.12
CA VAL A 180 -23.45 2.81 12.52
C VAL A 180 -23.93 1.51 13.19
N SER A 181 -25.21 1.17 13.03
CA SER A 181 -25.77 -0.05 13.61
C SER A 181 -25.12 -1.30 13.05
N ALA A 182 -24.92 -1.36 11.73
CA ALA A 182 -24.27 -2.46 11.05
C ALA A 182 -22.77 -2.57 11.44
N THR A 183 -22.06 -1.43 11.57
CA THR A 183 -20.68 -1.41 12.06
C THR A 183 -20.54 -2.07 13.43
N LEU A 184 -21.43 -1.72 14.36
CA LEU A 184 -21.42 -2.31 15.70
C LEU A 184 -21.77 -3.79 15.67
N SER A 185 -22.75 -4.20 14.85
CA SER A 185 -23.12 -5.60 14.67
C SER A 185 -21.97 -6.42 14.12
N MET A 186 -21.33 -5.95 13.03
CA MET A 186 -20.24 -6.66 12.38
C MET A 186 -19.00 -6.76 13.28
N ALA A 187 -18.60 -5.67 13.92
CA ALA A 187 -17.50 -5.68 14.88
C ALA A 187 -17.75 -6.64 16.06
N SER A 188 -18.98 -6.68 16.58
CA SER A 188 -19.35 -7.60 17.65
C SER A 188 -19.34 -9.05 17.20
N SER A 189 -19.83 -9.33 15.99
CA SER A 189 -19.80 -10.67 15.39
C SER A 189 -18.39 -11.17 15.19
N GLU A 190 -17.49 -10.32 14.67
CA GLU A 190 -16.06 -10.65 14.53
C GLU A 190 -15.40 -10.93 15.88
N PHE A 191 -15.70 -10.11 16.90
CA PHE A 191 -15.18 -10.35 18.25
C PHE A 191 -15.61 -11.71 18.79
N LEU A 192 -16.88 -12.05 18.67
CA LEU A 192 -17.42 -13.32 19.16
C LEU A 192 -16.86 -14.51 18.37
N SER A 193 -16.74 -14.39 17.03
CA SER A 193 -16.13 -15.41 16.19
C SER A 193 -14.68 -15.68 16.57
N ALA A 194 -13.85 -14.64 16.59
CA ALA A 194 -12.45 -14.77 16.97
C ALA A 194 -12.27 -15.32 18.41
N ARG A 195 -13.16 -14.93 19.33
CA ARG A 195 -13.14 -15.44 20.71
C ARG A 195 -13.54 -16.92 20.76
N SER A 196 -14.50 -17.36 19.95
CA SER A 196 -14.93 -18.75 19.88
C SER A 196 -13.84 -19.67 19.29
N GLU A 197 -12.99 -19.13 18.43
CA GLU A 197 -11.82 -19.80 17.85
C GLU A 197 -10.62 -19.85 18.84
N GLY A 198 -10.75 -19.27 20.03
CA GLY A 198 -9.70 -19.23 21.04
C GLY A 198 -8.60 -18.19 20.75
N ARG A 199 -8.83 -17.24 19.85
CA ARG A 199 -7.86 -16.21 19.51
C ARG A 199 -7.73 -15.17 20.62
N GLU A 200 -6.51 -14.90 21.04
CA GLU A 200 -6.22 -13.88 22.08
C GLU A 200 -6.38 -12.45 21.54
N ASP A 201 -6.29 -12.27 20.23
CA ASP A 201 -6.32 -11.00 19.52
C ASP A 201 -7.74 -10.58 19.05
N ALA A 202 -8.79 -11.25 19.54
CA ALA A 202 -10.19 -11.02 19.14
C ALA A 202 -10.61 -9.53 19.17
N PHE A 203 -10.14 -8.77 20.17
CA PHE A 203 -10.43 -7.34 20.26
C PHE A 203 -9.79 -6.54 19.14
N LYS A 204 -8.57 -6.87 18.73
CA LYS A 204 -7.91 -6.20 17.60
C LYS A 204 -8.62 -6.52 16.30
N SER A 205 -8.97 -7.76 16.06
CA SER A 205 -9.72 -8.19 14.87
C SER A 205 -11.03 -7.40 14.72
N CYS A 206 -11.83 -7.30 15.77
CA CYS A 206 -13.08 -6.54 15.72
C CYS A 206 -12.87 -5.05 15.49
N VAL A 207 -11.79 -4.45 16.01
CA VAL A 207 -11.47 -3.04 15.76
C VAL A 207 -11.11 -2.81 14.30
N TYR A 208 -10.28 -3.68 13.70
CA TYR A 208 -9.94 -3.58 12.26
C TYR A 208 -11.18 -3.72 11.37
N THR A 209 -12.04 -4.71 11.66
CA THR A 209 -13.31 -4.90 10.94
C THR A 209 -14.23 -3.68 11.07
N GLY A 210 -14.42 -3.19 12.30
CA GLY A 210 -15.26 -2.02 12.57
C GLY A 210 -14.76 -0.75 11.87
N ILE A 211 -13.45 -0.51 11.87
CA ILE A 211 -12.84 0.64 11.18
C ILE A 211 -13.05 0.51 9.66
N ALA A 212 -12.80 -0.66 9.07
CA ALA A 212 -12.99 -0.87 7.64
C ALA A 212 -14.44 -0.63 7.24
N TYR A 213 -15.40 -1.17 8.03
CA TYR A 213 -16.82 -0.97 7.82
C TYR A 213 -17.19 0.52 7.93
N CYS A 214 -16.77 1.21 8.98
CA CYS A 214 -17.06 2.62 9.21
C CYS A 214 -16.54 3.53 8.11
N ILE A 215 -15.34 3.29 7.61
CA ILE A 215 -14.77 4.03 6.47
C ILE A 215 -15.62 3.80 5.22
N THR A 216 -16.03 2.57 4.96
CA THR A 216 -16.88 2.23 3.81
C THR A 216 -18.23 2.96 3.91
N VAL A 217 -18.88 2.93 5.09
CA VAL A 217 -20.11 3.69 5.36
C VAL A 217 -19.94 5.18 5.01
N ALA A 218 -18.87 5.78 5.54
CA ALA A 218 -18.60 7.21 5.31
C ALA A 218 -18.42 7.52 3.82
N LEU A 219 -17.68 6.70 3.08
CA LEU A 219 -17.46 6.89 1.65
C LEU A 219 -18.75 6.73 0.83
N LEU A 220 -19.63 5.79 1.18
CA LEU A 220 -20.87 5.55 0.44
C LEU A 220 -21.95 6.60 0.75
N VAL A 221 -21.96 7.14 1.96
CA VAL A 221 -22.93 8.21 2.35
C VAL A 221 -22.47 9.59 1.88
N LEU A 222 -21.16 9.82 1.73
CA LEU A 222 -20.60 11.12 1.36
C LEU A 222 -21.26 11.78 0.15
N PRO A 223 -21.56 11.10 -0.98
CA PRO A 223 -22.24 11.70 -2.11
C PRO A 223 -23.58 12.34 -1.73
N TYR A 224 -24.35 11.72 -0.86
CA TYR A 224 -25.66 12.22 -0.42
C TYR A 224 -25.56 13.42 0.53
N LEU A 225 -24.38 13.67 1.11
CA LEU A 225 -24.11 14.88 1.91
C LEU A 225 -23.65 16.05 1.03
N VAL A 226 -23.07 15.75 -0.15
CA VAL A 226 -22.52 16.75 -1.08
C VAL A 226 -23.57 17.25 -2.08
N PHE A 227 -24.38 16.32 -2.62
CA PHE A 227 -25.43 16.66 -3.59
C PHE A 227 -26.72 17.10 -2.89
N ASP A 228 -27.44 17.99 -3.53
CA ASP A 228 -28.78 18.43 -3.11
C ASP A 228 -29.89 17.49 -3.64
N ASP A 229 -31.13 17.76 -3.22
CA ASP A 229 -32.28 16.93 -3.56
C ASP A 229 -32.61 16.92 -5.07
N GLU A 230 -32.27 17.99 -5.81
CA GLU A 230 -32.47 18.02 -7.26
C GLU A 230 -31.54 17.08 -8.01
N HIS A 231 -30.40 16.74 -7.38
CA HIS A 231 -29.33 15.90 -7.96
C HIS A 231 -29.23 14.52 -7.31
N TYR A 232 -30.33 14.01 -6.73
CA TYR A 232 -30.29 12.71 -6.02
C TYR A 232 -29.82 11.52 -6.89
N LEU A 233 -30.09 11.54 -8.21
CA LEU A 233 -29.57 10.53 -9.14
C LEU A 233 -28.06 10.65 -9.38
N HIS A 234 -27.52 11.87 -9.33
CA HIS A 234 -26.07 12.08 -9.41
C HIS A 234 -25.39 11.56 -8.14
N ALA A 235 -26.01 11.76 -6.97
CA ALA A 235 -25.54 11.18 -5.71
C ALA A 235 -25.47 9.64 -5.80
N LEU A 236 -26.55 9.01 -6.32
CA LEU A 236 -26.58 7.57 -6.55
C LEU A 236 -25.50 7.12 -7.53
N GLY A 237 -25.35 7.81 -8.67
CA GLY A 237 -24.32 7.47 -9.67
C GLY A 237 -22.92 7.58 -9.09
N THR A 238 -22.64 8.65 -8.33
CA THR A 238 -21.35 8.85 -7.65
C THR A 238 -21.10 7.75 -6.60
N MET A 239 -22.12 7.40 -5.82
CA MET A 239 -22.03 6.31 -4.83
C MET A 239 -21.69 4.97 -5.52
N LEU A 240 -22.34 4.62 -6.65
CA LEU A 240 -22.04 3.39 -7.39
C LEU A 240 -20.62 3.39 -7.97
N VAL A 241 -20.15 4.53 -8.49
CA VAL A 241 -18.75 4.67 -8.92
C VAL A 241 -17.79 4.48 -7.74
N THR A 242 -18.12 5.03 -6.57
CA THR A 242 -17.32 4.86 -5.34
C THR A 242 -17.25 3.38 -4.94
N VAL A 243 -18.35 2.62 -5.03
CA VAL A 243 -18.35 1.16 -4.80
C VAL A 243 -17.35 0.46 -5.70
N VAL A 244 -17.40 0.74 -7.02
CA VAL A 244 -16.48 0.13 -7.98
C VAL A 244 -15.02 0.49 -7.67
N LEU A 245 -14.75 1.75 -7.34
CA LEU A 245 -13.41 2.21 -6.97
C LEU A 245 -12.90 1.51 -5.71
N ILE A 246 -13.73 1.36 -4.67
CA ILE A 246 -13.34 0.65 -3.45
C ILE A 246 -12.98 -0.80 -3.79
N ILE A 247 -13.80 -1.50 -4.58
CA ILE A 247 -13.54 -2.87 -4.99
C ILE A 247 -12.21 -2.96 -5.76
N LEU A 248 -11.97 -2.09 -6.74
CA LEU A 248 -10.74 -2.08 -7.54
C LEU A 248 -9.50 -1.82 -6.69
N VAL A 249 -9.54 -0.79 -5.83
CA VAL A 249 -8.43 -0.45 -4.93
C VAL A 249 -8.13 -1.60 -3.97
N PHE A 250 -9.17 -2.21 -3.41
CA PHE A 250 -8.99 -3.28 -2.45
C PHE A 250 -8.52 -4.58 -3.11
N THR A 251 -9.02 -4.90 -4.30
CA THR A 251 -8.54 -6.04 -5.11
C THR A 251 -7.08 -5.86 -5.49
N TYR A 252 -6.68 -4.66 -5.90
CA TYR A 252 -5.29 -4.33 -6.19
C TYR A 252 -4.40 -4.46 -4.94
N TYR A 253 -4.87 -3.96 -3.79
CA TYR A 253 -4.19 -4.11 -2.50
C TYR A 253 -3.96 -5.58 -2.15
N LEU A 254 -5.00 -6.43 -2.27
CA LEU A 254 -4.89 -7.86 -2.01
C LEU A 254 -3.95 -8.55 -3.00
N SER A 255 -4.05 -8.23 -4.29
CA SER A 255 -3.17 -8.77 -5.32
C SER A 255 -1.72 -8.49 -5.01
N LEU A 256 -1.38 -7.24 -4.64
CA LEU A 256 -0.01 -6.84 -4.32
C LEU A 256 0.54 -7.58 -3.10
N ILE A 257 -0.30 -7.84 -2.10
CA ILE A 257 0.12 -8.56 -0.89
C ILE A 257 0.30 -10.06 -1.17
N HIS A 258 -0.61 -10.69 -1.95
CA HIS A 258 -0.62 -12.14 -2.18
C HIS A 258 0.35 -12.63 -3.28
N ILE A 259 0.81 -11.75 -4.20
CA ILE A 259 1.78 -12.11 -5.25
C ILE A 259 3.08 -12.72 -4.66
N SER A 260 3.33 -12.50 -3.40
CA SER A 260 4.55 -12.99 -2.70
C SER A 260 4.37 -14.27 -1.89
N GLU A 261 3.20 -14.90 -1.87
CA GLU A 261 3.14 -16.27 -1.37
C GLU A 261 3.74 -17.19 -2.45
N PRO A 262 4.90 -17.86 -2.18
CA PRO A 262 5.37 -18.90 -3.07
C PRO A 262 4.22 -19.89 -3.19
N THR A 263 3.75 -20.12 -4.42
CA THR A 263 2.74 -21.13 -4.72
C THR A 263 3.15 -22.43 -4.04
N ARG A 264 2.54 -22.74 -2.89
CA ARG A 264 2.68 -24.08 -2.31
C ARG A 264 2.25 -25.04 -3.40
N PRO A 265 3.11 -25.97 -3.84
CA PRO A 265 2.65 -26.98 -4.79
C PRO A 265 1.44 -27.64 -4.16
N ARG A 266 0.29 -27.57 -4.86
CA ARG A 266 -0.86 -28.37 -4.49
C ARG A 266 -0.40 -29.82 -4.55
N LEU A 267 -0.22 -30.42 -3.39
CA LEU A 267 -0.09 -31.89 -3.28
C LEU A 267 -1.40 -32.45 -3.81
N ILE A 268 -1.32 -33.01 -5.01
CA ILE A 268 -2.37 -33.85 -5.61
C ILE A 268 -2.41 -35.17 -4.84
#